data_e92b5d28eab4321a210f6d77a5cc4e1f
#
_entry.id   e92b5d28eab4321a210f6d77a5cc4e1f
#
_cell.length_a   1.000
_cell.length_b   1.000
_cell.length_c   1.000
_cell.angle_alpha   90.00
_cell.angle_beta   90.00
_cell.angle_gamma   90.00
#
_symmetry.space_group_name_H-M   'P 1'
#
loop_
_entity.id
_entity.type
_entity.pdbx_description
1 polymer ?
#
loop_
_entity_poly.entity_id
_entity_poly.type
_entity_poly.pdbx_seq_one_letter_code
_entity_poly.pdbx_strand_id
1 'polypeptide(L)' 'MYVLSGRMRLLLGGRDFVVMPGEAVEFSTWTPHWFGAVDGPVELIALFGYQGERLHLHE' A
#
# COMPACT_ATOMS: atom_id res chain seq x y z
N MET A 1 1.44 5.74 -2.17
CA MET A 1 1.03 5.26 -0.85
C MET A 1 2.20 5.30 0.11
N TYR A 2 1.95 5.66 1.33
CA TYR A 2 2.95 5.72 2.39
C TYR A 2 2.48 4.85 3.55
N VAL A 3 3.30 3.90 3.97
CA VAL A 3 2.96 2.98 5.05
C VAL A 3 3.33 3.61 6.39
N LEU A 4 2.34 3.78 7.27
CA LEU A 4 2.53 4.34 8.60
C LEU A 4 2.91 3.26 9.61
N SER A 5 2.23 2.14 9.57
CA SER A 5 2.49 1.03 10.47
C SER A 5 2.09 -0.29 9.82
N GLY A 6 2.69 -1.37 10.28
CA GLY A 6 2.48 -2.69 9.71
C GLY A 6 3.27 -2.90 8.43
N ARG A 7 3.08 -4.05 7.81
CA ARG A 7 3.71 -4.39 6.53
C ARG A 7 2.64 -4.62 5.48
N MET A 8 2.81 -3.98 4.34
CA MET A 8 1.87 -4.08 3.23
C MET A 8 2.47 -4.92 2.12
N ARG A 9 1.70 -5.88 1.63
CA ARG A 9 2.06 -6.62 0.44
C ARG A 9 1.44 -5.94 -0.77
N LEU A 10 2.26 -5.69 -1.78
CA LEU A 10 1.84 -5.08 -3.03
C LEU A 10 2.17 -6.00 -4.18
N LEU A 11 1.16 -6.40 -4.92
CA LEU A 11 1.32 -7.11 -6.19
C LEU A 11 1.12 -6.08 -7.29
N LEU A 12 2.13 -5.91 -8.13
CA LEU A 12 2.13 -4.90 -9.17
C LEU A 12 2.61 -5.51 -10.47
N GLY A 13 1.68 -5.66 -11.42
CA GLY A 13 1.94 -6.45 -12.60
C GLY A 13 2.25 -7.89 -12.20
N GLY A 14 3.40 -8.39 -12.57
CA GLY A 14 3.85 -9.73 -12.16
C GLY A 14 4.79 -9.73 -10.97
N ARG A 15 4.92 -8.62 -10.25
CA ARG A 15 5.89 -8.48 -9.17
C ARG A 15 5.22 -8.42 -7.81
N ASP A 16 5.92 -8.95 -6.82
CA ASP A 16 5.48 -9.02 -5.43
C ASP A 16 6.45 -8.22 -4.56
N PHE A 17 5.91 -7.26 -3.83
CA PHE A 17 6.71 -6.39 -2.96
C PHE A 17 6.15 -6.40 -1.55
N VAL A 18 7.04 -6.23 -0.57
CA VAL A 18 6.64 -5.92 0.80
C VAL A 18 7.09 -4.50 1.09
N VAL A 19 6.15 -3.65 1.48
CA VAL A 19 6.41 -2.26 1.82
C VAL A 19 6.38 -2.13 3.33
N MET A 20 7.48 -1.65 3.88
CA MET A 20 7.70 -1.54 5.31
C MET A 20 7.23 -0.19 5.84
N PRO A 21 6.99 -0.07 7.16
CA PRO A 21 6.67 1.24 7.75
C PRO A 21 7.73 2.29 7.41
N GLY A 22 7.28 3.47 7.05
CA GLY A 22 8.17 4.56 6.66
C GLY A 22 8.53 4.57 5.19
N GLU A 23 8.14 3.55 4.44
CA GLU A 23 8.38 3.48 3.01
C GLU A 23 7.19 3.99 2.22
N ALA A 24 7.46 4.57 1.07
CA ALA A 24 6.43 5.05 0.15
C ALA A 24 6.58 4.34 -1.19
N VAL A 25 5.47 4.17 -1.88
CA VAL A 25 5.44 3.57 -3.21
C VAL A 25 4.49 4.35 -4.11
N GLU A 26 4.91 4.55 -5.36
CA GLU A 26 4.09 5.17 -6.39
C GLU A 26 3.97 4.20 -7.56
N PHE A 27 2.79 4.14 -8.13
CA PHE A 27 2.55 3.33 -9.33
C PHE A 27 1.34 3.87 -10.09
N SER A 28 1.28 3.54 -11.37
CA SER A 28 0.15 3.91 -12.21
C SER A 28 -1.05 3.03 -11.87
N THR A 29 -2.22 3.65 -11.73
CA THR A 29 -3.46 2.91 -11.51
C THR A 29 -3.89 2.07 -12.72
N TRP A 30 -3.30 2.31 -13.88
CA TRP A 30 -3.51 1.50 -15.07
C TRP A 30 -2.79 0.16 -15.01
N THR A 31 -1.78 0.04 -14.15
CA THR A 31 -1.08 -1.23 -13.94
C THR A 31 -1.94 -2.12 -13.05
N PRO A 32 -2.18 -3.38 -13.43
CA PRO A 32 -2.89 -4.31 -12.55
C PRO A 32 -2.19 -4.39 -11.20
N HIS A 33 -2.95 -4.19 -10.13
CA HIS A 33 -2.38 -4.10 -8.79
C HIS A 33 -3.32 -4.71 -7.75
N TRP A 34 -2.70 -5.18 -6.67
CA TRP A 34 -3.41 -5.64 -5.48
C TRP A 34 -2.54 -5.31 -4.28
N PHE A 35 -3.16 -4.92 -3.19
CA PHE A 35 -2.43 -4.69 -1.96
C PHE A 35 -3.24 -5.19 -0.77
N GLY A 36 -2.52 -5.58 0.30
CA GLY A 36 -3.15 -6.09 1.50
C GLY A 36 -2.17 -6.14 2.66
N ALA A 37 -2.66 -6.57 3.81
CA ALA A 37 -1.85 -6.73 5.00
C ALA A 37 -1.07 -8.05 4.93
N VAL A 38 0.13 -8.07 5.52
CA VAL A 38 0.94 -9.29 5.54
C VAL A 38 0.64 -10.15 6.75
N ASP A 39 0.79 -9.61 7.95
CA ASP A 39 0.70 -10.38 9.18
C ASP A 39 0.06 -9.56 10.30
N GLY A 40 -0.98 -8.83 9.99
CA GLY A 40 -1.68 -7.98 10.92
C GLY A 40 -2.14 -6.70 10.27
N PRO A 41 -2.75 -5.79 11.03
CA PRO A 41 -3.28 -4.55 10.47
C PRO A 41 -2.19 -3.67 9.88
N VAL A 42 -2.51 -3.03 8.77
CA VAL A 42 -1.64 -2.04 8.11
C VAL A 42 -2.36 -0.73 8.06
N GLU A 43 -1.68 0.33 8.46
CA GLU A 43 -2.18 1.68 8.36
C GLU A 43 -1.35 2.44 7.35
N LEU A 44 -2.01 3.04 6.38
CA LEU A 44 -1.32 3.73 5.29
C LEU A 44 -2.04 5.00 4.87
N ILE A 45 -1.31 5.87 4.19
CA ILE A 45 -1.87 7.07 3.55
C ILE A 45 -1.79 6.86 2.05
N ALA A 46 -2.94 6.95 1.39
CA ALA A 46 -3.02 6.92 -0.06
C ALA A 46 -3.42 8.29 -0.58
N LEU A 47 -2.74 8.75 -1.61
CA LEU A 47 -3.05 10.03 -2.26
C LEU A 47 -3.77 9.77 -3.56
N PHE A 48 -4.97 10.32 -3.67
CA PHE A 48 -5.79 10.23 -4.87
C PHE A 48 -6.14 11.65 -5.34
N GLY A 49 -5.50 12.10 -6.40
CA GLY A 49 -5.72 13.45 -6.88
C GLY A 49 -5.25 14.49 -5.86
N TYR A 50 -6.19 15.31 -5.37
CA TYR A 50 -5.87 16.41 -4.46
C TYR A 50 -6.00 16.06 -2.98
N GLN A 51 -6.56 14.90 -2.66
CA GLN A 51 -6.83 14.51 -1.29
C GLN A 51 -6.08 13.25 -0.92
N GLY A 52 -5.57 13.24 0.29
CA GLY A 52 -5.03 12.03 0.88
C GLY A 52 -6.08 11.33 1.71
N GLU A 53 -6.09 10.03 1.67
CA GLU A 53 -6.96 9.20 2.50
C GLU A 53 -6.14 8.27 3.36
N ARG A 54 -6.56 8.12 4.59
CA ARG A 54 -5.95 7.18 5.52
C ARG A 54 -6.74 5.89 5.49
N LEU A 55 -6.06 4.81 5.18
CA LEU A 55 -6.66 3.50 5.02
C LEU A 55 -6.13 2.54 6.07
N HIS A 56 -6.99 1.63 6.49
CA HIS A 56 -6.63 0.51 7.36
C HIS A 56 -6.88 -0.79 6.61
N LEU A 57 -5.86 -1.62 6.55
CA LEU A 57 -5.96 -2.94 5.93
C LEU A 57 -5.75 -4.01 7.01
N HIS A 58 -6.56 -5.05 6.93
CA HIS A 58 -6.47 -6.20 7.83
C HIS A 58 -6.31 -7.47 7.01
N GLU A 59 -5.54 -8.40 7.51
CA GLU A 59 -5.45 -9.72 6.90
C GLU A 59 -6.80 -10.43 6.83
#